data_0247c2afb8d66a4dd677e52c5d6512ba
#
_entry.id   0247c2afb8d66a4dd677e52c5d6512ba
#
_cell.length_a   1.000
_cell.length_b   1.000
_cell.length_c   1.000
_cell.angle_alpha   90.00
_cell.angle_beta   90.00
_cell.angle_gamma   90.00
#
_symmetry.space_group_name_H-M   'P 1'
#
loop_
_entity.id
_entity.type
_entity.pdbx_description
1 polymer ?
#
loop_
_entity_poly.entity_id
_entity_poly.type
_entity_poly.pdbx_seq_one_letter_code
_entity_poly.pdbx_strand_id
1 'polypeptide(L)'
;MTPSKLKWAFFSYGHNLGDFTRALETAKGMKESGMDAKFFNHGGIHNHMIAEAGIDELNLYPELTWEQHQIIMDINRYKVKVGTPLPVSTKQWIEMAEADLEALAGYKPDGVYAGLNLSCMISVPYAKLPMVTQVPTVNCPAFIHKEMYNMPNTMEKNFFMQKVLPGFVKRKIMKKVLLGDSAKASLVTFNEARKHFGLPPIYNITDLVKGDLTILPDLPMLSGLKAEDLTEGYLYSAPIFSKMDLPIPSEVTNVFNRPGLNIFCSLGSSGYPETLKLIIKTLKAIPHFNIVCSTTSILDPKELGENTDRFYACKFLPAHLVNEMADIAILHGGQGTVQTTAWAGTPVIGIGFQAEQQANIDGLVRLGMAIRIPIYAVSPPRILKAIKNISKPSFVKNAVAVKTKIRATDGVKKSVELMNNFVLNNRN
;
A
#
# COMPACT_ATOMS: atom_id res chain seq x y z
N MET A 1 16.49 -36.35 -11.22
CA MET A 1 16.50 -35.03 -11.89
C MET A 1 16.27 -33.99 -10.85
N THR A 2 17.18 -33.06 -10.64
CA THR A 2 16.93 -31.86 -9.81
C THR A 2 15.73 -31.14 -10.46
N PRO A 3 14.66 -30.81 -9.70
CA PRO A 3 13.54 -30.07 -10.28
C PRO A 3 14.08 -28.78 -10.89
N SER A 4 13.69 -28.48 -12.13
CA SER A 4 14.10 -27.27 -12.81
C SER A 4 13.69 -26.08 -11.93
N LYS A 5 14.63 -25.16 -11.71
CA LYS A 5 14.43 -23.94 -10.93
C LYS A 5 13.27 -23.14 -11.55
N LEU A 6 12.21 -22.83 -10.76
CA LEU A 6 11.09 -22.02 -11.25
C LEU A 6 11.56 -20.62 -11.61
N LYS A 7 11.04 -20.08 -12.69
CA LYS A 7 11.27 -18.73 -13.18
C LYS A 7 10.04 -17.86 -12.96
N TRP A 8 10.21 -16.73 -12.31
CA TRP A 8 9.14 -15.77 -12.03
C TRP A 8 9.37 -14.45 -12.72
N ALA A 9 8.42 -14.01 -13.52
CA ALA A 9 8.38 -12.65 -14.06
C ALA A 9 7.61 -11.74 -13.08
N PHE A 10 8.24 -10.64 -12.65
CA PHE A 10 7.65 -9.65 -11.75
C PHE A 10 7.32 -8.38 -12.52
N PHE A 11 6.06 -8.02 -12.56
CA PHE A 11 5.58 -6.76 -13.09
C PHE A 11 5.03 -5.94 -11.94
N SER A 12 5.66 -4.80 -11.64
CA SER A 12 5.24 -3.92 -10.55
C SER A 12 4.99 -2.50 -11.04
N TYR A 13 4.28 -1.74 -10.22
CA TYR A 13 4.01 -0.34 -10.53
C TYR A 13 5.08 0.55 -9.89
N GLY A 14 6.15 0.85 -10.64
CA GLY A 14 7.35 1.52 -10.15
C GLY A 14 7.18 2.96 -9.62
N HIS A 15 6.00 3.57 -9.78
CA HIS A 15 5.65 4.86 -9.17
C HIS A 15 4.94 4.74 -7.82
N ASN A 16 4.45 3.55 -7.44
CA ASN A 16 3.76 3.32 -6.18
C ASN A 16 4.67 2.57 -5.21
N LEU A 17 5.26 3.29 -4.25
CA LEU A 17 6.24 2.74 -3.31
C LEU A 17 5.69 1.51 -2.55
N GLY A 18 4.42 1.53 -2.13
CA GLY A 18 3.84 0.45 -1.33
C GLY A 18 3.67 -0.86 -2.09
N ASP A 19 3.22 -0.81 -3.34
CA ASP A 19 3.11 -1.97 -4.23
C ASP A 19 4.50 -2.46 -4.65
N PHE A 20 5.33 -1.52 -5.08
CA PHE A 20 6.69 -1.79 -5.55
C PHE A 20 7.55 -2.48 -4.49
N THR A 21 7.60 -1.96 -3.27
CA THR A 21 8.41 -2.56 -2.19
C THR A 21 7.91 -3.94 -1.79
N ARG A 22 6.60 -4.20 -1.87
CA ARG A 22 6.03 -5.52 -1.62
C ARG A 22 6.47 -6.53 -2.69
N ALA A 23 6.41 -6.14 -3.96
CA ALA A 23 6.92 -6.94 -5.07
C ALA A 23 8.42 -7.25 -4.90
N LEU A 24 9.20 -6.23 -4.50
CA LEU A 24 10.64 -6.35 -4.29
C LEU A 24 10.98 -7.33 -3.15
N GLU A 25 10.32 -7.22 -2.00
CA GLU A 25 10.52 -8.15 -0.87
C GLU A 25 10.11 -9.59 -1.26
N THR A 26 9.03 -9.76 -2.03
CA THR A 26 8.62 -11.08 -2.52
C THR A 26 9.64 -11.66 -3.50
N ALA A 27 10.20 -10.85 -4.41
CA ALA A 27 11.22 -11.28 -5.35
C ALA A 27 12.54 -11.65 -4.67
N LYS A 28 12.94 -10.90 -3.60
CA LYS A 28 14.08 -11.28 -2.76
C LYS A 28 13.87 -12.67 -2.14
N GLY A 29 12.69 -12.91 -1.54
CA GLY A 29 12.34 -14.20 -0.96
C GLY A 29 12.32 -15.34 -1.99
N MET A 30 11.92 -15.06 -3.24
CA MET A 30 12.04 -16.02 -4.34
C MET A 30 13.51 -16.41 -4.61
N LYS A 31 14.41 -15.43 -4.72
CA LYS A 31 15.84 -15.68 -4.93
C LYS A 31 16.47 -16.43 -3.75
N GLU A 32 16.16 -16.04 -2.52
CA GLU A 32 16.62 -16.73 -1.31
C GLU A 32 16.15 -18.19 -1.27
N SER A 33 14.97 -18.48 -1.82
CA SER A 33 14.43 -19.83 -1.95
C SER A 33 14.98 -20.60 -3.17
N GLY A 34 16.00 -20.05 -3.85
CA GLY A 34 16.66 -20.68 -4.99
C GLY A 34 15.91 -20.53 -6.31
N MET A 35 14.80 -19.81 -6.39
CA MET A 35 14.06 -19.55 -7.63
C MET A 35 14.70 -18.41 -8.43
N ASP A 36 14.34 -18.30 -9.70
CA ASP A 36 14.74 -17.19 -10.55
C ASP A 36 13.65 -16.11 -10.55
N ALA A 37 14.05 -14.85 -10.44
CA ALA A 37 13.13 -13.72 -10.42
C ALA A 37 13.71 -12.56 -11.23
N LYS A 38 12.90 -12.01 -12.15
CA LYS A 38 13.28 -10.87 -12.99
C LYS A 38 12.13 -9.87 -13.07
N PHE A 39 12.45 -8.58 -12.96
CA PHE A 39 11.47 -7.49 -13.11
C PHE A 39 11.33 -7.05 -14.56
N PHE A 40 10.10 -6.69 -14.91
CA PHE A 40 9.68 -6.12 -16.18
C PHE A 40 8.75 -4.94 -15.89
N ASN A 41 9.21 -3.70 -16.08
CA ASN A 41 8.48 -2.52 -15.67
C ASN A 41 8.35 -1.49 -16.79
N HIS A 42 7.22 -0.81 -16.84
CA HIS A 42 6.94 0.32 -17.73
C HIS A 42 7.29 1.65 -17.05
N GLY A 43 8.57 1.82 -16.67
CA GLY A 43 9.05 2.99 -15.94
C GLY A 43 8.72 2.95 -14.43
N GLY A 44 9.21 3.95 -13.71
CA GLY A 44 8.97 4.13 -12.28
C GLY A 44 10.12 4.80 -11.55
N ILE A 45 9.79 5.74 -10.67
CA ILE A 45 10.80 6.50 -9.88
C ILE A 45 11.51 5.65 -8.83
N HIS A 46 10.99 4.46 -8.51
CA HIS A 46 11.54 3.55 -7.50
C HIS A 46 12.31 2.38 -8.10
N ASN A 47 12.40 2.26 -9.43
CA ASN A 47 13.05 1.12 -10.09
C ASN A 47 14.52 0.92 -9.69
N HIS A 48 15.25 2.01 -9.36
CA HIS A 48 16.63 1.92 -8.87
C HIS A 48 16.82 0.91 -7.71
N MET A 49 15.77 0.69 -6.89
CA MET A 49 15.82 -0.26 -5.78
C MET A 49 15.93 -1.73 -6.23
N ILE A 50 15.59 -2.06 -7.49
CA ILE A 50 15.70 -3.42 -8.03
C ILE A 50 17.18 -3.78 -8.19
N ALA A 51 17.96 -2.87 -8.80
CA ALA A 51 19.40 -3.04 -8.96
C ALA A 51 20.12 -3.08 -7.60
N GLU A 52 19.72 -2.21 -6.66
CA GLU A 52 20.24 -2.20 -5.29
C GLU A 52 19.98 -3.54 -4.56
N ALA A 53 18.87 -4.23 -4.88
CA ALA A 53 18.55 -5.56 -4.36
C ALA A 53 19.25 -6.71 -5.11
N GLY A 54 20.07 -6.42 -6.11
CA GLY A 54 20.76 -7.42 -6.93
C GLY A 54 19.81 -8.30 -7.76
N ILE A 55 18.67 -7.75 -8.19
CA ILE A 55 17.68 -8.44 -9.02
C ILE A 55 17.76 -7.89 -10.45
N ASP A 56 17.62 -8.76 -11.44
CA ASP A 56 17.61 -8.36 -12.85
C ASP A 56 16.33 -7.61 -13.20
N GLU A 57 16.46 -6.57 -14.04
CA GLU A 57 15.37 -5.77 -14.55
C GLU A 57 15.47 -5.60 -16.08
N LEU A 58 14.32 -5.49 -16.72
CA LEU A 58 14.17 -5.01 -18.09
C LEU A 58 13.11 -3.90 -18.11
N ASN A 59 13.51 -2.69 -18.47
CA ASN A 59 12.58 -1.60 -18.73
C ASN A 59 11.87 -1.84 -20.07
N LEU A 60 10.55 -1.73 -20.05
CA LEU A 60 9.68 -1.89 -21.19
C LEU A 60 9.14 -0.53 -21.65
N TYR A 61 8.85 -0.43 -22.94
CA TYR A 61 8.28 0.78 -23.55
C TYR A 61 6.96 0.46 -24.23
N PRO A 62 6.00 1.42 -24.22
CA PRO A 62 6.11 2.77 -23.64
C PRO A 62 6.09 2.75 -22.11
N GLU A 63 6.70 3.78 -21.50
CA GLU A 63 6.65 3.98 -20.05
C GLU A 63 5.36 4.70 -19.63
N LEU A 64 4.92 4.45 -18.39
CA LEU A 64 3.92 5.26 -17.72
C LEU A 64 4.60 6.51 -17.16
N THR A 65 4.17 7.69 -17.59
CA THR A 65 4.83 8.94 -17.20
C THR A 65 4.46 9.37 -15.77
N TRP A 66 5.29 10.25 -15.20
CA TRP A 66 5.00 10.83 -13.89
C TRP A 66 3.69 11.64 -13.87
N GLU A 67 3.38 12.35 -14.96
CA GLU A 67 2.13 13.10 -15.12
C GLU A 67 0.91 12.18 -15.10
N GLN A 68 0.99 11.06 -15.83
CA GLN A 68 -0.05 10.03 -15.80
C GLN A 68 -0.23 9.46 -14.39
N HIS A 69 0.89 9.20 -13.68
CA HIS A 69 0.84 8.76 -12.28
C HIS A 69 0.11 9.79 -11.39
N GLN A 70 0.42 11.08 -11.51
CA GLN A 70 -0.24 12.11 -10.71
C GLN A 70 -1.78 12.13 -10.93
N ILE A 71 -2.24 11.96 -12.17
CA ILE A 71 -3.68 11.88 -12.48
C ILE A 71 -4.29 10.63 -11.85
N ILE A 72 -3.62 9.47 -11.91
CA ILE A 72 -4.07 8.22 -11.25
C ILE A 72 -4.19 8.45 -9.73
N MET A 73 -3.23 9.15 -9.13
CA MET A 73 -3.27 9.47 -7.70
C MET A 73 -4.43 10.40 -7.34
N ASP A 74 -4.77 11.36 -8.21
CA ASP A 74 -5.91 12.26 -7.99
C ASP A 74 -7.25 11.52 -8.14
N ILE A 75 -7.35 10.54 -9.04
CA ILE A 75 -8.49 9.61 -9.12
C ILE A 75 -8.63 8.84 -7.80
N ASN A 76 -7.56 8.24 -7.30
CA ASN A 76 -7.56 7.44 -6.07
C ASN A 76 -7.86 8.27 -4.82
N ARG A 77 -7.57 9.57 -4.84
CA ARG A 77 -7.89 10.52 -3.75
C ARG A 77 -9.29 11.14 -3.87
N TYR A 78 -10.05 10.78 -4.89
CA TYR A 78 -11.35 11.38 -5.19
C TYR A 78 -11.30 12.92 -5.37
N LYS A 79 -10.19 13.43 -5.87
CA LYS A 79 -10.04 14.86 -6.22
C LYS A 79 -10.74 15.21 -7.53
N VAL A 80 -10.90 14.21 -8.41
CA VAL A 80 -11.61 14.32 -9.68
C VAL A 80 -12.96 13.62 -9.61
N LYS A 81 -13.81 13.81 -10.64
CA LYS A 81 -15.12 13.15 -10.71
C LYS A 81 -14.96 11.64 -10.74
N VAL A 82 -15.78 10.93 -9.96
CA VAL A 82 -15.86 9.46 -10.01
C VAL A 82 -16.21 9.02 -11.44
N GLY A 83 -15.46 8.07 -11.98
CA GLY A 83 -15.62 7.65 -13.38
C GLY A 83 -14.73 8.41 -14.37
N THR A 84 -13.83 9.28 -13.91
CA THR A 84 -12.79 9.85 -14.78
C THR A 84 -11.95 8.73 -15.40
N PRO A 85 -11.76 8.69 -16.73
CA PRO A 85 -10.94 7.69 -17.40
C PRO A 85 -9.49 7.69 -16.89
N LEU A 86 -8.86 6.51 -16.88
CA LEU A 86 -7.42 6.41 -16.65
C LEU A 86 -6.66 7.20 -17.73
N PRO A 87 -5.55 7.87 -17.37
CA PRO A 87 -4.83 8.78 -18.28
C PRO A 87 -3.90 8.02 -19.25
N VAL A 88 -4.33 6.87 -19.74
CA VAL A 88 -3.58 6.03 -20.68
C VAL A 88 -4.47 5.75 -21.87
N SER A 89 -3.99 6.04 -23.08
CA SER A 89 -4.77 5.83 -24.31
C SER A 89 -4.89 4.34 -24.64
N THR A 90 -5.90 3.98 -25.42
CA THR A 90 -6.07 2.61 -25.92
C THR A 90 -4.82 2.13 -26.66
N LYS A 91 -4.24 3.00 -27.52
CA LYS A 91 -2.98 2.69 -28.23
C LYS A 91 -1.83 2.38 -27.27
N GLN A 92 -1.63 3.23 -26.25
CA GLN A 92 -0.57 3.01 -25.28
C GLN A 92 -0.76 1.69 -24.47
N TRP A 93 -2.02 1.35 -24.11
CA TRP A 93 -2.29 0.06 -23.46
C TRP A 93 -1.95 -1.13 -24.35
N ILE A 94 -2.24 -1.05 -25.66
CA ILE A 94 -1.90 -2.09 -26.64
C ILE A 94 -0.38 -2.24 -26.75
N GLU A 95 0.34 -1.11 -26.95
CA GLU A 95 1.80 -1.11 -27.07
C GLU A 95 2.49 -1.65 -25.79
N MET A 96 2.00 -1.29 -24.60
CA MET A 96 2.50 -1.85 -23.34
C MET A 96 2.27 -3.37 -23.27
N ALA A 97 1.07 -3.85 -23.63
CA ALA A 97 0.77 -5.27 -23.60
C ALA A 97 1.59 -6.06 -24.63
N GLU A 98 1.86 -5.51 -25.80
CA GLU A 98 2.74 -6.12 -26.81
C GLU A 98 4.19 -6.24 -26.30
N ALA A 99 4.72 -5.20 -25.65
CA ALA A 99 6.05 -5.23 -25.04
C ALA A 99 6.14 -6.26 -23.90
N ASP A 100 5.09 -6.37 -23.06
CA ASP A 100 4.98 -7.43 -22.06
C ASP A 100 5.07 -8.83 -22.70
N LEU A 101 4.30 -9.04 -23.78
CA LEU A 101 4.25 -10.35 -24.48
C LEU A 101 5.61 -10.72 -25.08
N GLU A 102 6.33 -9.76 -25.68
CA GLU A 102 7.68 -9.98 -26.20
C GLU A 102 8.64 -10.36 -25.07
N ALA A 103 8.60 -9.64 -23.93
CA ALA A 103 9.44 -9.92 -22.77
C ALA A 103 9.12 -11.30 -22.15
N LEU A 104 7.84 -11.66 -22.03
CA LEU A 104 7.39 -12.98 -21.54
C LEU A 104 7.83 -14.11 -22.48
N ALA A 105 7.72 -13.93 -23.79
CA ALA A 105 8.17 -14.91 -24.79
C ALA A 105 9.69 -15.13 -24.75
N GLY A 106 10.47 -14.08 -24.51
CA GLY A 106 11.93 -14.14 -24.37
C GLY A 106 12.38 -14.79 -23.06
N TYR A 107 11.75 -14.43 -21.94
CA TYR A 107 12.14 -14.94 -20.61
C TYR A 107 11.58 -16.32 -20.30
N LYS A 108 10.39 -16.67 -20.80
CA LYS A 108 9.66 -17.92 -20.60
C LYS A 108 9.50 -18.25 -19.11
N PRO A 109 8.77 -17.42 -18.34
CA PRO A 109 8.52 -17.66 -16.93
C PRO A 109 7.54 -18.82 -16.72
N ASP A 110 7.64 -19.47 -15.58
CA ASP A 110 6.70 -20.49 -15.10
C ASP A 110 5.46 -19.86 -14.44
N GLY A 111 5.62 -18.64 -13.90
CA GLY A 111 4.56 -17.87 -13.32
C GLY A 111 4.86 -16.38 -13.39
N VAL A 112 3.80 -15.57 -13.34
CA VAL A 112 3.88 -14.13 -13.39
C VAL A 112 3.31 -13.54 -12.09
N TYR A 113 4.11 -12.71 -11.43
CA TYR A 113 3.63 -11.80 -10.38
C TYR A 113 3.19 -10.50 -11.05
N ALA A 114 1.91 -10.21 -11.00
CA ALA A 114 1.34 -8.96 -11.46
C ALA A 114 0.99 -8.07 -10.26
N GLY A 115 1.80 -7.04 -10.03
CA GLY A 115 1.48 -5.96 -9.11
C GLY A 115 0.42 -5.02 -9.71
N LEU A 116 0.41 -3.76 -9.30
CA LEU A 116 -0.49 -2.76 -9.91
C LEU A 116 -0.03 -2.30 -11.31
N ASN A 117 0.76 -3.08 -12.01
CA ASN A 117 1.06 -2.87 -13.42
C ASN A 117 -0.09 -3.42 -14.27
N LEU A 118 -0.96 -2.53 -14.73
CA LEU A 118 -2.21 -2.93 -15.37
C LEU A 118 -2.06 -3.53 -16.76
N SER A 119 -0.95 -3.30 -17.48
CA SER A 119 -0.71 -3.96 -18.79
C SER A 119 -0.71 -5.49 -18.66
N CYS A 120 -0.24 -6.03 -17.52
CA CYS A 120 -0.26 -7.45 -17.22
C CYS A 120 -1.67 -8.05 -17.20
N MET A 121 -2.69 -7.25 -16.88
CA MET A 121 -4.09 -7.70 -16.91
C MET A 121 -4.63 -7.83 -18.34
N ILE A 122 -3.79 -7.53 -19.34
CA ILE A 122 -4.04 -7.79 -20.76
C ILE A 122 -3.10 -8.89 -21.23
N SER A 123 -1.78 -8.69 -21.10
CA SER A 123 -0.74 -9.55 -21.67
C SER A 123 -0.72 -10.95 -21.07
N VAL A 124 -0.83 -11.08 -19.75
CA VAL A 124 -0.71 -12.38 -19.07
C VAL A 124 -1.90 -13.31 -19.35
N PRO A 125 -3.17 -12.84 -19.25
CA PRO A 125 -4.31 -13.66 -19.67
C PRO A 125 -4.27 -14.04 -21.16
N TYR A 126 -3.79 -13.14 -22.04
CA TYR A 126 -3.63 -13.43 -23.46
C TYR A 126 -2.58 -14.54 -23.69
N ALA A 127 -1.44 -14.46 -23.00
CA ALA A 127 -0.39 -15.47 -23.03
C ALA A 127 -0.77 -16.77 -22.31
N LYS A 128 -1.88 -16.81 -21.57
CA LYS A 128 -2.34 -17.97 -20.77
C LYS A 128 -1.30 -18.46 -19.75
N LEU A 129 -0.55 -17.53 -19.16
CA LEU A 129 0.44 -17.85 -18.12
C LEU A 129 -0.22 -17.79 -16.73
N PRO A 130 0.22 -18.63 -15.76
CA PRO A 130 -0.24 -18.55 -14.38
C PRO A 130 0.05 -17.18 -13.78
N MET A 131 -0.98 -16.47 -13.31
CA MET A 131 -0.89 -15.13 -12.79
C MET A 131 -1.19 -15.07 -11.30
N VAL A 132 -0.23 -14.57 -10.53
CA VAL A 132 -0.42 -14.29 -9.09
C VAL A 132 -0.39 -12.79 -8.85
N THR A 133 -1.36 -12.29 -8.07
CA THR A 133 -1.39 -10.89 -7.64
C THR A 133 -1.25 -10.80 -6.12
N GLN A 134 -0.74 -9.68 -5.62
CA GLN A 134 -0.77 -9.33 -4.21
C GLN A 134 -1.50 -7.99 -4.02
N VAL A 135 -2.60 -8.01 -3.29
CA VAL A 135 -3.42 -6.81 -3.09
C VAL A 135 -3.77 -6.61 -1.61
N PRO A 136 -3.96 -5.36 -1.16
CA PRO A 136 -4.49 -5.09 0.17
C PRO A 136 -5.83 -5.80 0.38
N THR A 137 -6.06 -6.36 1.58
CA THR A 137 -7.32 -7.06 1.91
C THR A 137 -8.56 -6.21 1.66
N VAL A 138 -8.44 -4.89 1.80
CA VAL A 138 -9.52 -3.95 1.54
C VAL A 138 -9.98 -3.93 0.07
N ASN A 139 -9.17 -4.43 -0.87
CA ASN A 139 -9.51 -4.57 -2.28
C ASN A 139 -10.08 -5.97 -2.63
N CYS A 140 -10.19 -6.87 -1.64
CA CYS A 140 -10.82 -8.17 -1.83
C CYS A 140 -12.35 -8.00 -2.02
N PRO A 141 -12.99 -8.75 -2.96
CA PRO A 141 -14.44 -8.70 -3.17
C PRO A 141 -15.24 -8.92 -1.88
N ALA A 142 -14.84 -9.87 -1.05
CA ALA A 142 -15.51 -10.17 0.21
C ALA A 142 -15.53 -8.96 1.17
N PHE A 143 -14.45 -8.16 1.24
CA PHE A 143 -14.39 -6.95 2.06
C PHE A 143 -15.42 -5.91 1.61
N ILE A 144 -15.57 -5.74 0.29
CA ILE A 144 -16.50 -4.78 -0.29
C ILE A 144 -17.96 -5.29 -0.17
N HIS A 145 -18.20 -6.57 -0.47
CA HIS A 145 -19.52 -7.17 -0.37
C HIS A 145 -20.09 -7.17 1.06
N LYS A 146 -19.21 -7.34 2.06
CA LYS A 146 -19.57 -7.24 3.49
C LYS A 146 -19.68 -5.79 3.98
N GLU A 147 -19.57 -4.81 3.09
CA GLU A 147 -19.69 -3.38 3.40
C GLU A 147 -18.72 -2.92 4.51
N MET A 148 -17.50 -3.47 4.53
CA MET A 148 -16.48 -3.12 5.51
C MET A 148 -15.78 -1.79 5.19
N TYR A 149 -15.92 -1.27 3.97
CA TYR A 149 -15.45 0.05 3.58
C TYR A 149 -16.29 1.16 4.20
N ASN A 150 -15.65 2.10 4.88
CA ASN A 150 -16.27 3.37 5.21
C ASN A 150 -16.09 4.38 4.06
N MET A 151 -17.02 5.35 3.95
CA MET A 151 -16.86 6.45 3.01
C MET A 151 -15.57 7.22 3.33
N PRO A 152 -14.70 7.47 2.34
CA PRO A 152 -13.50 8.27 2.56
C PRO A 152 -13.85 9.67 3.05
N ASN A 153 -13.12 10.16 4.03
CA ASN A 153 -13.36 11.49 4.60
C ASN A 153 -13.17 12.61 3.57
N THR A 154 -12.40 12.37 2.50
CA THR A 154 -12.25 13.28 1.36
C THR A 154 -13.53 13.43 0.53
N MET A 155 -14.43 12.45 0.57
CA MET A 155 -15.75 12.50 -0.06
C MET A 155 -16.80 13.17 0.84
N GLU A 156 -16.58 13.27 2.13
CA GLU A 156 -17.50 13.87 3.11
C GLU A 156 -17.41 15.41 3.09
N LYS A 157 -17.86 16.04 1.98
CA LYS A 157 -17.62 17.46 1.67
C LYS A 157 -18.42 18.46 2.50
N ASN A 158 -19.49 18.02 3.19
CA ASN A 158 -20.36 18.94 3.95
C ASN A 158 -20.78 18.35 5.30
N PHE A 159 -21.35 19.22 6.15
CA PHE A 159 -21.78 18.85 7.51
C PHE A 159 -22.77 17.68 7.52
N PHE A 160 -23.71 17.63 6.57
CA PHE A 160 -24.68 16.54 6.47
C PHE A 160 -23.98 15.20 6.25
N MET A 161 -23.05 15.12 5.29
CA MET A 161 -22.28 13.90 5.02
C MET A 161 -21.38 13.53 6.20
N GLN A 162 -20.79 14.50 6.89
CA GLN A 162 -19.89 14.26 8.01
C GLN A 162 -20.60 13.80 9.28
N LYS A 163 -21.77 14.38 9.61
CA LYS A 163 -22.40 14.27 10.92
C LYS A 163 -23.78 13.63 10.91
N VAL A 164 -24.56 13.80 9.85
CA VAL A 164 -25.97 13.39 9.81
C VAL A 164 -26.14 12.05 9.11
N LEU A 165 -25.44 11.83 7.99
CA LEU A 165 -25.59 10.61 7.18
C LEU A 165 -25.09 9.37 7.97
N PRO A 166 -25.97 8.37 8.22
CA PRO A 166 -25.60 7.18 8.99
C PRO A 166 -24.48 6.37 8.31
N GLY A 167 -23.61 5.76 9.12
CA GLY A 167 -22.44 4.99 8.62
C GLY A 167 -22.84 3.84 7.70
N PHE A 168 -23.95 3.14 7.96
CA PHE A 168 -24.41 2.06 7.07
C PHE A 168 -24.82 2.56 5.69
N VAL A 169 -25.40 3.76 5.59
CA VAL A 169 -25.74 4.39 4.30
C VAL A 169 -24.44 4.76 3.54
N LYS A 170 -23.48 5.32 4.26
CA LYS A 170 -22.15 5.63 3.67
C LYS A 170 -21.48 4.38 3.10
N ARG A 171 -21.53 3.25 3.81
CA ARG A 171 -20.96 1.98 3.32
C ARG A 171 -21.69 1.43 2.09
N LYS A 172 -23.03 1.51 2.03
CA LYS A 172 -23.79 1.15 0.83
C LYS A 172 -23.44 2.02 -0.37
N ILE A 173 -23.27 3.32 -0.17
CA ILE A 173 -22.81 4.24 -1.23
C ILE A 173 -21.43 3.80 -1.73
N MET A 174 -20.49 3.50 -0.83
CA MET A 174 -19.15 3.06 -1.22
C MET A 174 -19.18 1.74 -1.99
N LYS A 175 -19.96 0.77 -1.56
CA LYS A 175 -20.15 -0.48 -2.30
C LYS A 175 -20.61 -0.22 -3.74
N LYS A 176 -21.61 0.67 -3.93
CA LYS A 176 -22.09 1.07 -5.26
C LYS A 176 -21.02 1.80 -6.08
N VAL A 177 -20.19 2.64 -5.46
CA VAL A 177 -19.09 3.34 -6.13
C VAL A 177 -18.01 2.36 -6.60
N LEU A 178 -17.65 1.39 -5.79
CA LEU A 178 -16.56 0.44 -6.07
C LEU A 178 -16.95 -0.68 -7.05
N LEU A 179 -18.21 -1.11 -7.03
CA LEU A 179 -18.71 -2.21 -7.86
C LEU A 179 -19.70 -1.75 -8.98
N GLY A 180 -19.98 -0.46 -9.07
CA GLY A 180 -20.98 0.08 -10.01
C GLY A 180 -20.39 0.62 -11.32
N ASP A 181 -21.24 1.22 -12.12
CA ASP A 181 -20.94 1.71 -13.47
C ASP A 181 -19.86 2.81 -13.55
N SER A 182 -19.55 3.47 -12.43
CA SER A 182 -18.46 4.46 -12.38
C SER A 182 -17.09 3.85 -12.63
N ALA A 183 -16.87 2.60 -12.25
CA ALA A 183 -15.64 1.88 -12.54
C ALA A 183 -15.51 1.56 -14.04
N LYS A 184 -16.64 1.23 -14.71
CA LYS A 184 -16.67 1.03 -16.17
C LYS A 184 -16.20 2.27 -16.92
N ALA A 185 -16.66 3.45 -16.53
CA ALA A 185 -16.28 4.71 -17.18
C ALA A 185 -14.77 4.98 -17.05
N SER A 186 -14.15 4.63 -15.91
CA SER A 186 -12.71 4.79 -15.73
C SER A 186 -11.87 3.83 -16.58
N LEU A 187 -12.43 2.70 -17.00
CA LEU A 187 -11.73 1.61 -17.71
C LEU A 187 -12.01 1.56 -19.21
N VAL A 188 -12.58 2.60 -19.82
CA VAL A 188 -12.98 2.59 -21.24
C VAL A 188 -11.79 2.26 -22.15
N THR A 189 -10.71 3.03 -22.10
CA THR A 189 -9.53 2.83 -22.96
C THR A 189 -8.83 1.49 -22.68
N PHE A 190 -8.81 1.07 -21.41
CA PHE A 190 -8.28 -0.22 -21.02
C PHE A 190 -9.09 -1.38 -21.58
N ASN A 191 -10.42 -1.30 -21.55
CA ASN A 191 -11.30 -2.34 -22.09
C ASN A 191 -11.30 -2.38 -23.63
N GLU A 192 -11.08 -1.26 -24.29
CA GLU A 192 -10.85 -1.24 -25.73
C GLU A 192 -9.56 -1.99 -26.10
N ALA A 193 -8.49 -1.81 -25.33
CA ALA A 193 -7.27 -2.57 -25.52
C ALA A 193 -7.49 -4.07 -25.23
N ARG A 194 -8.21 -4.43 -24.16
CA ARG A 194 -8.57 -5.84 -23.89
C ARG A 194 -9.35 -6.47 -25.05
N LYS A 195 -10.29 -5.71 -25.65
CA LYS A 195 -11.05 -6.17 -26.82
C LYS A 195 -10.13 -6.43 -28.02
N HIS A 196 -9.09 -5.61 -28.24
CA HIS A 196 -8.10 -5.81 -29.29
C HIS A 196 -7.44 -7.20 -29.17
N PHE A 197 -7.15 -7.67 -27.95
CA PHE A 197 -6.60 -8.98 -27.65
C PHE A 197 -7.65 -10.09 -27.50
N GLY A 198 -8.92 -9.84 -27.82
CA GLY A 198 -10.02 -10.82 -27.71
C GLY A 198 -10.39 -11.19 -26.27
N LEU A 199 -10.02 -10.37 -25.29
CA LEU A 199 -10.29 -10.60 -23.86
C LEU A 199 -11.61 -9.97 -23.42
N PRO A 200 -12.33 -10.56 -22.45
CA PRO A 200 -13.54 -9.98 -21.91
C PRO A 200 -13.24 -8.68 -21.13
N PRO A 201 -14.18 -7.71 -21.13
CA PRO A 201 -14.01 -6.46 -20.41
C PRO A 201 -14.02 -6.66 -18.88
N ILE A 202 -13.34 -5.75 -18.17
CA ILE A 202 -13.31 -5.64 -16.71
C ILE A 202 -14.19 -4.45 -16.30
N TYR A 203 -15.03 -4.62 -15.28
CA TYR A 203 -16.04 -3.63 -14.91
C TYR A 203 -15.88 -3.05 -13.50
N ASN A 204 -14.99 -3.59 -12.69
CA ASN A 204 -14.78 -3.12 -11.31
C ASN A 204 -13.34 -3.26 -10.87
N ILE A 205 -12.99 -2.61 -9.77
CA ILE A 205 -11.62 -2.58 -9.25
C ILE A 205 -11.15 -3.95 -8.75
N THR A 206 -12.04 -4.79 -8.26
CA THR A 206 -11.65 -6.10 -7.72
C THR A 206 -11.22 -7.05 -8.82
N ASP A 207 -11.90 -6.99 -9.96
CA ASP A 207 -11.53 -7.79 -11.13
C ASP A 207 -10.28 -7.25 -11.83
N LEU A 208 -10.06 -5.92 -11.75
CA LEU A 208 -8.87 -5.27 -12.31
C LEU A 208 -7.57 -5.72 -11.64
N VAL A 209 -7.62 -6.15 -10.39
CA VAL A 209 -6.43 -6.55 -9.62
C VAL A 209 -6.44 -8.03 -9.24
N LYS A 210 -7.36 -8.82 -9.81
CA LYS A 210 -7.50 -10.25 -9.54
C LYS A 210 -6.55 -11.07 -10.41
N GLY A 211 -5.72 -11.93 -9.78
CA GLY A 211 -4.98 -13.00 -10.45
C GLY A 211 -5.74 -14.33 -10.46
N ASP A 212 -5.16 -15.35 -11.04
CA ASP A 212 -5.61 -16.74 -10.88
C ASP A 212 -5.46 -17.17 -9.42
N LEU A 213 -4.38 -16.71 -8.76
CA LEU A 213 -4.23 -16.68 -7.32
C LEU A 213 -4.03 -15.23 -6.87
N THR A 214 -4.83 -14.76 -5.92
CA THR A 214 -4.68 -13.44 -5.29
C THR A 214 -4.26 -13.60 -3.84
N ILE A 215 -3.07 -13.15 -3.51
CA ILE A 215 -2.53 -13.20 -2.15
C ILE A 215 -2.85 -11.88 -1.44
N LEU A 216 -3.34 -12.00 -0.22
CA LEU A 216 -3.59 -10.88 0.68
C LEU A 216 -2.42 -10.82 1.68
N PRO A 217 -1.46 -9.89 1.51
CA PRO A 217 -0.32 -9.74 2.41
C PRO A 217 -0.74 -9.06 3.71
N ASP A 218 -1.51 -9.77 4.51
CA ASP A 218 -2.18 -9.27 5.71
C ASP A 218 -2.49 -10.40 6.68
N LEU A 219 -2.98 -10.05 7.87
CA LEU A 219 -3.58 -10.98 8.81
C LEU A 219 -5.08 -10.66 8.96
N PRO A 220 -5.95 -11.68 9.10
CA PRO A 220 -7.39 -11.48 9.30
C PRO A 220 -7.73 -10.48 10.39
N MET A 221 -6.93 -10.43 11.46
CA MET A 221 -7.17 -9.50 12.56
C MET A 221 -6.95 -8.03 12.20
N LEU A 222 -6.03 -7.72 11.25
CA LEU A 222 -5.76 -6.34 10.83
C LEU A 222 -6.89 -5.78 9.98
N SER A 223 -7.37 -6.54 9.01
CA SER A 223 -8.49 -6.15 8.16
C SER A 223 -9.85 -6.35 8.81
N GLY A 224 -9.98 -7.34 9.73
CA GLY A 224 -11.24 -7.81 10.31
C GLY A 224 -12.03 -8.76 9.40
N LEU A 225 -11.52 -9.08 8.20
CA LEU A 225 -12.10 -10.07 7.30
C LEU A 225 -11.52 -11.45 7.64
N LYS A 226 -12.37 -12.40 7.97
CA LYS A 226 -11.95 -13.75 8.34
C LYS A 226 -11.51 -14.57 7.12
N ALA A 227 -10.64 -15.55 7.33
CA ALA A 227 -10.14 -16.41 6.24
C ALA A 227 -11.26 -17.23 5.58
N GLU A 228 -12.23 -17.72 6.38
CA GLU A 228 -13.39 -18.46 5.90
C GLU A 228 -14.37 -17.62 5.05
N ASP A 229 -14.25 -16.32 5.10
CA ASP A 229 -15.09 -15.38 4.35
C ASP A 229 -14.47 -14.99 2.98
N LEU A 230 -13.26 -15.45 2.69
CA LEU A 230 -12.59 -15.11 1.44
C LEU A 230 -13.27 -15.77 0.23
N THR A 231 -13.25 -15.05 -0.87
CA THR A 231 -13.67 -15.60 -2.17
C THR A 231 -12.62 -16.63 -2.63
N GLU A 232 -13.04 -17.63 -3.40
CA GLU A 232 -12.15 -18.60 -4.03
C GLU A 232 -11.03 -17.91 -4.84
N GLY A 233 -9.82 -18.45 -4.74
CA GLY A 233 -8.62 -17.87 -5.35
C GLY A 233 -7.95 -16.77 -4.52
N TYR A 234 -8.46 -16.45 -3.32
CA TYR A 234 -7.87 -15.47 -2.40
C TYR A 234 -7.32 -16.16 -1.15
N LEU A 235 -6.05 -15.89 -0.81
CA LEU A 235 -5.39 -16.47 0.36
C LEU A 235 -4.60 -15.42 1.15
N TYR A 236 -4.59 -15.52 2.46
CA TYR A 236 -3.71 -14.73 3.31
C TYR A 236 -2.30 -15.28 3.33
N SER A 237 -1.29 -14.39 3.24
CA SER A 237 0.11 -14.77 3.49
C SER A 237 0.62 -14.37 4.87
N ALA A 238 0.34 -13.25 5.31
CA ALA A 238 0.77 -12.43 6.43
C ALA A 238 1.39 -11.11 5.91
N PRO A 239 1.63 -10.11 6.78
CA PRO A 239 2.18 -8.82 6.38
C PRO A 239 3.51 -8.90 5.62
N ILE A 240 3.60 -8.12 4.55
CA ILE A 240 4.82 -7.90 3.78
C ILE A 240 5.03 -6.39 3.68
N PHE A 241 6.11 -5.91 4.25
CA PHE A 241 6.52 -4.51 4.20
C PHE A 241 8.03 -4.42 4.05
N SER A 242 8.51 -3.32 3.48
CA SER A 242 9.94 -3.11 3.29
C SER A 242 10.66 -3.02 4.63
N LYS A 243 11.68 -3.83 4.79
CA LYS A 243 12.70 -3.71 5.83
C LYS A 243 13.93 -3.09 5.17
N MET A 244 13.88 -1.76 4.98
CA MET A 244 15.00 -1.04 4.38
C MET A 244 16.26 -1.30 5.19
N ASP A 245 17.30 -1.79 4.55
CA ASP A 245 18.61 -2.01 5.16
C ASP A 245 19.39 -0.68 5.19
N LEU A 246 18.86 0.24 5.99
CA LEU A 246 19.46 1.55 6.24
C LEU A 246 19.76 1.66 7.73
N PRO A 247 20.93 2.21 8.11
CA PRO A 247 21.21 2.52 9.50
C PRO A 247 20.28 3.60 10.03
N ILE A 248 19.96 3.55 11.31
CA ILE A 248 19.28 4.66 11.99
C ILE A 248 20.26 5.83 12.06
N PRO A 249 19.92 7.03 11.53
CA PRO A 249 20.75 8.20 11.71
C PRO A 249 20.99 8.52 13.21
N SER A 250 22.21 8.92 13.57
CA SER A 250 22.55 9.30 14.95
C SER A 250 21.65 10.40 15.51
N GLU A 251 21.18 11.30 14.64
CA GLU A 251 20.27 12.38 15.00
C GLU A 251 18.92 11.85 15.51
N VAL A 252 18.40 10.76 14.91
CA VAL A 252 17.17 10.09 15.40
C VAL A 252 17.38 9.59 16.82
N THR A 253 18.51 8.89 17.05
CA THR A 253 18.86 8.37 18.37
C THR A 253 19.05 9.50 19.37
N ASN A 254 19.73 10.59 18.99
CA ASN A 254 19.95 11.75 19.83
C ASN A 254 18.65 12.44 20.23
N VAL A 255 17.69 12.59 19.30
CA VAL A 255 16.36 13.17 19.58
C VAL A 255 15.59 12.25 20.54
N PHE A 256 15.53 10.95 20.28
CA PHE A 256 14.67 10.02 21.02
C PHE A 256 15.25 9.58 22.38
N ASN A 257 16.54 9.79 22.63
CA ASN A 257 17.13 9.57 23.94
C ASN A 257 16.90 10.71 24.94
N ARG A 258 16.30 11.83 24.51
CA ARG A 258 15.97 12.92 25.42
C ARG A 258 14.72 12.60 26.25
N PRO A 259 14.68 13.05 27.53
CA PRO A 259 13.47 12.91 28.33
C PRO A 259 12.28 13.57 27.64
N GLY A 260 11.17 12.83 27.49
CA GLY A 260 9.95 13.34 26.84
C GLY A 260 9.19 12.25 26.12
N LEU A 261 8.23 12.64 25.28
CA LEU A 261 7.41 11.75 24.48
C LEU A 261 7.98 11.65 23.06
N ASN A 262 8.35 10.47 22.65
CA ASN A 262 8.92 10.18 21.32
C ASN A 262 7.82 9.98 20.28
N ILE A 263 7.77 10.87 19.29
CA ILE A 263 6.74 10.86 18.25
C ILE A 263 7.39 10.70 16.88
N PHE A 264 7.07 9.61 16.19
CA PHE A 264 7.42 9.43 14.78
C PHE A 264 6.27 9.88 13.89
N CYS A 265 6.55 10.72 12.89
CA CYS A 265 5.55 11.23 11.96
C CYS A 265 5.92 10.90 10.51
N SER A 266 5.03 10.22 9.79
CA SER A 266 5.20 9.97 8.35
C SER A 266 3.84 9.85 7.66
N LEU A 267 3.57 10.74 6.70
CA LEU A 267 2.35 10.68 5.90
C LEU A 267 2.55 9.95 4.55
N GLY A 268 3.68 9.22 4.41
CA GLY A 268 4.02 8.47 3.20
C GLY A 268 4.13 9.36 1.96
N SER A 269 4.13 8.78 0.77
CA SER A 269 4.20 9.52 -0.51
C SER A 269 2.86 10.14 -0.94
N SER A 270 1.75 9.76 -0.30
CA SER A 270 0.38 10.18 -0.66
C SER A 270 -0.24 11.20 0.30
N GLY A 271 0.49 11.65 1.31
CA GLY A 271 0.05 12.69 2.23
C GLY A 271 -0.10 14.07 1.60
N TYR A 272 -0.68 15.01 2.35
CA TYR A 272 -0.76 16.41 1.95
C TYR A 272 0.31 17.23 2.67
N PRO A 273 1.11 18.05 1.95
CA PRO A 273 2.15 18.91 2.52
C PRO A 273 1.62 19.77 3.67
N GLU A 274 0.48 20.44 3.47
CA GLU A 274 -0.10 21.34 4.46
C GLU A 274 -0.56 20.62 5.73
N THR A 275 -1.04 19.37 5.60
CA THR A 275 -1.39 18.56 6.77
C THR A 275 -0.14 18.20 7.57
N LEU A 276 0.95 17.81 6.90
CA LEU A 276 2.22 17.50 7.57
C LEU A 276 2.80 18.74 8.28
N LYS A 277 2.84 19.89 7.59
CA LYS A 277 3.28 21.18 8.18
C LYS A 277 2.48 21.54 9.42
N LEU A 278 1.13 21.41 9.37
CA LEU A 278 0.26 21.67 10.52
C LEU A 278 0.56 20.73 11.70
N ILE A 279 0.75 19.43 11.44
CA ILE A 279 1.08 18.46 12.48
C ILE A 279 2.41 18.83 13.12
N ILE A 280 3.47 18.99 12.34
CA ILE A 280 4.82 19.29 12.86
C ILE A 280 4.84 20.62 13.61
N LYS A 281 4.20 21.68 13.10
CA LYS A 281 4.05 22.95 13.81
C LYS A 281 3.36 22.77 15.16
N THR A 282 2.31 21.94 15.22
CA THR A 282 1.57 21.64 16.45
C THR A 282 2.46 20.92 17.47
N LEU A 283 3.21 19.93 17.02
CA LEU A 283 4.08 19.15 17.90
C LEU A 283 5.26 19.96 18.43
N LYS A 284 5.92 20.76 17.57
CA LYS A 284 7.05 21.63 17.94
C LYS A 284 6.67 22.69 18.99
N ALA A 285 5.39 23.03 19.14
CA ALA A 285 4.93 23.95 20.16
C ALA A 285 4.92 23.34 21.59
N ILE A 286 5.17 22.05 21.74
CA ILE A 286 5.16 21.34 23.03
C ILE A 286 6.60 20.96 23.43
N PRO A 287 7.18 21.62 24.46
CA PRO A 287 8.61 21.51 24.75
C PRO A 287 9.13 20.11 25.10
N HIS A 288 8.26 19.22 25.57
CA HIS A 288 8.64 17.86 26.01
C HIS A 288 8.36 16.81 24.94
N PHE A 289 8.04 17.18 23.69
CA PHE A 289 7.93 16.24 22.57
C PHE A 289 9.26 16.12 21.85
N ASN A 290 9.69 14.89 21.61
CA ASN A 290 10.80 14.54 20.75
C ASN A 290 10.21 14.06 19.41
N ILE A 291 10.57 14.71 18.31
CA ILE A 291 9.87 14.55 17.04
C ILE A 291 10.84 14.10 15.97
N VAL A 292 10.56 12.96 15.37
CA VAL A 292 11.26 12.48 14.17
C VAL A 292 10.26 12.38 13.03
N CYS A 293 10.60 12.96 11.88
CA CYS A 293 9.71 13.03 10.73
C CYS A 293 10.37 12.50 9.46
N SER A 294 9.69 11.58 8.76
CA SER A 294 10.03 11.21 7.38
C SER A 294 9.07 11.88 6.41
N THR A 295 9.61 12.76 5.54
CA THR A 295 8.80 13.52 4.58
C THR A 295 8.54 12.77 3.29
N THR A 296 9.32 11.73 3.00
CA THR A 296 9.27 10.97 1.73
C THR A 296 9.34 11.89 0.50
N SER A 297 8.36 11.81 -0.40
CA SER A 297 8.24 12.68 -1.58
C SER A 297 7.23 13.82 -1.43
N ILE A 298 6.67 14.03 -0.20
CA ILE A 298 5.60 15.04 0.00
C ILE A 298 6.15 16.46 -0.08
N LEU A 299 7.30 16.70 0.58
CA LEU A 299 7.95 18.01 0.63
C LEU A 299 9.44 17.87 0.99
N ASP A 300 10.20 18.95 0.79
CA ASP A 300 11.58 19.00 1.28
C ASP A 300 11.56 19.08 2.83
N PRO A 301 12.36 18.27 3.53
CA PRO A 301 12.46 18.34 4.99
C PRO A 301 12.71 19.75 5.55
N LYS A 302 13.46 20.57 4.83
CA LYS A 302 13.76 21.97 5.21
C LYS A 302 12.51 22.84 5.32
N GLU A 303 11.44 22.51 4.60
CA GLU A 303 10.16 23.23 4.71
C GLU A 303 9.47 23.06 6.07
N LEU A 304 9.91 22.09 6.89
CA LEU A 304 9.44 21.89 8.26
C LEU A 304 10.26 22.68 9.30
N GLY A 305 11.26 23.44 8.83
CA GLY A 305 12.22 24.18 9.64
C GLY A 305 13.47 23.38 9.98
N GLU A 306 14.43 24.03 10.60
CA GLU A 306 15.73 23.44 10.95
C GLU A 306 15.57 22.30 11.96
N ASN A 307 16.47 21.32 11.85
CA ASN A 307 16.63 20.26 12.82
C ASN A 307 17.17 20.85 14.14
N THR A 308 16.69 20.33 15.24
CA THR A 308 17.08 20.76 16.59
C THR A 308 17.38 19.54 17.46
N ASP A 309 17.71 19.77 18.70
CA ASP A 309 17.94 18.70 19.68
C ASP A 309 16.68 17.87 20.02
N ARG A 310 15.46 18.35 19.63
CA ARG A 310 14.17 17.67 19.81
C ARG A 310 13.38 17.46 18.51
N PHE A 311 13.93 17.84 17.37
CA PHE A 311 13.28 17.69 16.09
C PHE A 311 14.27 17.28 15.01
N TYR A 312 14.00 16.18 14.34
CA TYR A 312 14.75 15.73 13.17
C TYR A 312 13.80 15.39 12.02
N ALA A 313 14.06 15.93 10.85
CA ALA A 313 13.33 15.62 9.63
C ALA A 313 14.29 15.25 8.49
N CYS A 314 13.96 14.18 7.78
CA CYS A 314 14.68 13.77 6.57
C CYS A 314 13.70 13.13 5.57
N LYS A 315 14.17 12.80 4.35
CA LYS A 315 13.32 12.19 3.31
C LYS A 315 12.93 10.77 3.66
N PHE A 316 13.87 9.92 3.99
CA PHE A 316 13.64 8.49 4.23
C PHE A 316 14.28 8.04 5.53
N LEU A 317 13.61 7.13 6.22
CA LEU A 317 14.07 6.48 7.45
C LEU A 317 13.70 5.00 7.43
N PRO A 318 14.48 4.13 8.07
CA PRO A 318 14.10 2.73 8.30
C PRO A 318 12.92 2.66 9.28
N ALA A 319 11.71 2.88 8.78
CA ALA A 319 10.52 3.08 9.59
C ALA A 319 10.24 1.93 10.58
N HIS A 320 10.63 0.69 10.24
CA HIS A 320 10.48 -0.46 11.13
C HIS A 320 11.35 -0.32 12.40
N LEU A 321 12.53 0.27 12.29
CA LEU A 321 13.43 0.51 13.43
C LEU A 321 13.03 1.78 14.21
N VAL A 322 12.72 2.86 13.49
CA VAL A 322 12.34 4.14 14.11
C VAL A 322 11.03 4.02 14.90
N ASN A 323 10.05 3.26 14.39
CA ASN A 323 8.81 3.00 15.12
C ASN A 323 9.07 2.26 16.45
N GLU A 324 10.07 1.38 16.54
CA GLU A 324 10.40 0.69 17.80
C GLU A 324 10.92 1.63 18.90
N MET A 325 11.47 2.77 18.50
CA MET A 325 11.99 3.81 19.42
C MET A 325 10.93 4.85 19.77
N ALA A 326 9.81 4.88 19.04
CA ALA A 326 8.75 5.86 19.23
C ALA A 326 7.67 5.37 20.20
N ASP A 327 7.17 6.28 21.05
CA ASP A 327 6.01 6.02 21.91
C ASP A 327 4.70 6.10 21.12
N ILE A 328 4.67 6.95 20.07
CA ILE A 328 3.49 7.19 19.22
C ILE A 328 3.94 7.37 17.77
N ALA A 329 3.19 6.80 16.84
CA ALA A 329 3.31 7.08 15.41
C ALA A 329 2.11 7.89 14.88
N ILE A 330 2.38 8.93 14.09
CA ILE A 330 1.35 9.66 13.33
C ILE A 330 1.54 9.34 11.85
N LEU A 331 0.53 8.69 11.23
CA LEU A 331 0.67 8.17 9.88
C LEU A 331 -0.60 8.30 9.03
N HIS A 332 -0.44 8.11 7.71
CA HIS A 332 -1.52 8.23 6.73
C HIS A 332 -2.35 6.96 6.51
N GLY A 333 -1.87 5.81 6.96
CA GLY A 333 -2.61 4.54 6.87
C GLY A 333 -2.35 3.70 5.62
N GLY A 334 -1.32 3.98 4.83
CA GLY A 334 -0.89 3.07 3.77
C GLY A 334 -0.57 1.69 4.36
N GLN A 335 -0.88 0.60 3.65
CA GLN A 335 -0.76 -0.76 4.18
C GLN A 335 0.62 -1.06 4.76
N GLY A 336 1.69 -0.77 4.02
CA GLY A 336 3.05 -1.00 4.50
C GLY A 336 3.37 -0.23 5.78
N THR A 337 2.94 1.05 5.87
CA THR A 337 3.16 1.88 7.06
C THR A 337 2.40 1.37 8.27
N VAL A 338 1.14 0.94 8.09
CA VAL A 338 0.31 0.34 9.14
C VAL A 338 0.94 -0.96 9.64
N GLN A 339 1.36 -1.82 8.72
CA GLN A 339 1.98 -3.10 9.05
C GLN A 339 3.33 -2.94 9.76
N THR A 340 4.16 -2.01 9.29
CA THR A 340 5.45 -1.69 9.92
C THR A 340 5.26 -1.20 11.35
N THR A 341 4.30 -0.30 11.57
CA THR A 341 4.03 0.26 12.90
C THR A 341 3.39 -0.77 13.83
N ALA A 342 2.50 -1.62 13.31
CA ALA A 342 1.91 -2.72 14.05
C ALA A 342 2.97 -3.80 14.41
N TRP A 343 3.92 -4.07 13.52
CA TRP A 343 5.06 -4.96 13.77
C TRP A 343 6.00 -4.39 14.85
N ALA A 344 6.20 -3.06 14.89
CA ALA A 344 6.94 -2.39 15.94
C ALA A 344 6.19 -2.39 17.29
N GLY A 345 4.87 -2.45 17.27
CA GLY A 345 4.03 -2.39 18.48
C GLY A 345 3.82 -0.98 18.99
N THR A 346 3.81 0.00 18.09
CA THR A 346 3.69 1.43 18.41
C THR A 346 2.24 1.88 18.24
N PRO A 347 1.61 2.52 19.23
CA PRO A 347 0.28 3.12 19.12
C PRO A 347 0.19 4.17 18.02
N VAL A 348 -0.95 4.23 17.30
CA VAL A 348 -1.09 4.99 16.06
C VAL A 348 -2.14 6.10 16.15
N ILE A 349 -1.79 7.32 15.71
CA ILE A 349 -2.75 8.33 15.30
C ILE A 349 -2.78 8.35 13.77
N GLY A 350 -3.91 7.92 13.19
CA GLY A 350 -4.08 7.77 11.76
C GLY A 350 -4.88 8.89 11.11
N ILE A 351 -4.42 9.39 9.95
CA ILE A 351 -5.09 10.44 9.16
C ILE A 351 -5.12 9.96 7.70
N GLY A 352 -6.19 9.25 7.31
CA GLY A 352 -6.31 8.68 5.96
C GLY A 352 -6.75 9.70 4.92
N PHE A 353 -6.12 9.69 3.75
CA PHE A 353 -6.42 10.54 2.58
C PHE A 353 -7.16 9.76 1.48
N GLN A 354 -7.16 8.44 1.54
CA GLN A 354 -7.77 7.51 0.59
C GLN A 354 -8.63 6.50 1.32
N ALA A 355 -9.54 5.84 0.59
CA ALA A 355 -10.44 4.83 1.16
C ALA A 355 -9.68 3.66 1.78
N GLU A 356 -8.67 3.14 1.08
CA GLU A 356 -7.79 2.07 1.56
C GLU A 356 -7.08 2.46 2.86
N GLN A 357 -6.44 3.63 2.89
CA GLN A 357 -5.71 4.12 4.05
C GLN A 357 -6.62 4.25 5.28
N GLN A 358 -7.83 4.76 5.08
CA GLN A 358 -8.80 4.86 6.16
C GLN A 358 -9.22 3.49 6.67
N ALA A 359 -9.45 2.51 5.79
CA ALA A 359 -9.83 1.16 6.16
C ALA A 359 -8.72 0.43 6.94
N ASN A 360 -7.46 0.62 6.56
CA ASN A 360 -6.30 0.10 7.27
C ASN A 360 -6.19 0.69 8.70
N ILE A 361 -6.38 2.01 8.83
CA ILE A 361 -6.40 2.68 10.15
C ILE A 361 -7.57 2.14 10.99
N ASP A 362 -8.76 1.99 10.41
CA ASP A 362 -9.94 1.47 11.09
C ASP A 362 -9.71 0.04 11.60
N GLY A 363 -8.87 -0.75 10.93
CA GLY A 363 -8.37 -2.04 11.40
C GLY A 363 -7.62 -1.91 12.73
N LEU A 364 -6.66 -1.02 12.82
CA LEU A 364 -5.91 -0.75 14.06
C LEU A 364 -6.78 -0.13 15.17
N VAL A 365 -7.79 0.67 14.79
CA VAL A 365 -8.78 1.20 15.75
C VAL A 365 -9.60 0.07 16.37
N ARG A 366 -10.06 -0.91 15.57
CA ARG A 366 -10.76 -2.11 16.08
C ARG A 366 -9.89 -2.92 17.05
N LEU A 367 -8.60 -2.97 16.82
CA LEU A 367 -7.64 -3.63 17.70
C LEU A 367 -7.31 -2.81 18.96
N GLY A 368 -7.84 -1.59 19.07
CA GLY A 368 -7.61 -0.71 20.21
C GLY A 368 -6.20 -0.16 20.33
N MET A 369 -5.41 -0.16 19.23
CA MET A 369 -4.06 0.40 19.19
C MET A 369 -3.98 1.71 18.39
N ALA A 370 -5.08 2.24 17.87
CA ALA A 370 -5.10 3.46 17.08
C ALA A 370 -6.26 4.40 17.40
N ILE A 371 -6.06 5.68 17.08
CA ILE A 371 -7.09 6.72 17.03
C ILE A 371 -7.07 7.31 15.63
N ARG A 372 -8.22 7.35 14.95
CA ARG A 372 -8.36 8.01 13.66
C ARG A 372 -8.84 9.45 13.80
N ILE A 373 -8.14 10.37 13.15
CA ILE A 373 -8.59 11.77 12.98
C ILE A 373 -9.04 11.93 11.52
N PRO A 374 -10.33 12.25 11.25
CA PRO A 374 -10.78 12.56 9.89
C PRO A 374 -10.02 13.77 9.33
N ILE A 375 -9.65 13.73 8.05
CA ILE A 375 -8.83 14.78 7.42
C ILE A 375 -9.45 16.19 7.57
N TYR A 376 -10.76 16.32 7.40
CA TYR A 376 -11.48 17.59 7.56
C TYR A 376 -11.51 18.10 9.00
N ALA A 377 -11.12 17.28 9.96
CA ALA A 377 -11.14 17.59 11.38
C ALA A 377 -9.75 17.78 11.98
N VAL A 378 -8.69 17.68 11.17
CA VAL A 378 -7.32 17.86 11.64
C VAL A 378 -7.14 19.31 12.11
N SER A 379 -6.74 19.46 13.38
CA SER A 379 -6.50 20.75 14.01
C SER A 379 -5.60 20.58 15.24
N PRO A 380 -4.85 21.60 15.67
CA PRO A 380 -3.96 21.50 16.83
C PRO A 380 -4.65 20.93 18.09
N PRO A 381 -5.85 21.41 18.51
CA PRO A 381 -6.51 20.82 19.69
C PRO A 381 -6.85 19.36 19.54
N ARG A 382 -7.25 18.90 18.32
CA ARG A 382 -7.59 17.49 18.07
C ARG A 382 -6.36 16.60 18.05
N ILE A 383 -5.25 17.08 17.48
CA ILE A 383 -3.97 16.35 17.48
C ILE A 383 -3.52 16.14 18.94
N LEU A 384 -3.48 17.20 19.75
CA LEU A 384 -3.05 17.13 21.14
C LEU A 384 -4.00 16.26 21.99
N LYS A 385 -5.32 16.33 21.76
CA LYS A 385 -6.29 15.44 22.40
C LYS A 385 -6.07 13.98 22.02
N ALA A 386 -5.77 13.71 20.76
CA ALA A 386 -5.46 12.34 20.30
C ALA A 386 -4.19 11.82 20.96
N ILE A 387 -3.11 12.61 21.03
CA ILE A 387 -1.87 12.27 21.72
C ILE A 387 -2.14 11.92 23.18
N LYS A 388 -2.84 12.78 23.92
CA LYS A 388 -3.22 12.52 25.31
C LYS A 388 -3.99 11.20 25.50
N ASN A 389 -4.89 10.89 24.56
CA ASN A 389 -5.70 9.68 24.64
C ASN A 389 -4.95 8.42 24.27
N ILE A 390 -4.12 8.46 23.20
CA ILE A 390 -3.37 7.30 22.70
C ILE A 390 -2.25 6.88 23.68
N SER A 391 -1.75 7.79 24.49
CA SER A 391 -0.74 7.53 25.53
C SER A 391 -1.26 6.73 26.74
N LYS A 392 -2.55 6.37 26.76
CA LYS A 392 -3.12 5.54 27.82
C LYS A 392 -2.56 4.12 27.77
N PRO A 393 -2.28 3.46 28.91
CA PRO A 393 -1.69 2.12 28.97
C PRO A 393 -2.43 1.06 28.15
N SER A 394 -3.75 1.19 27.98
CA SER A 394 -4.55 0.25 27.18
C SER A 394 -4.13 0.20 25.72
N PHE A 395 -3.79 1.34 25.10
CA PHE A 395 -3.34 1.38 23.71
C PHE A 395 -1.97 0.73 23.55
N VAL A 396 -1.06 1.01 24.46
CA VAL A 396 0.29 0.40 24.48
C VAL A 396 0.17 -1.13 24.64
N LYS A 397 -0.63 -1.59 25.60
CA LYS A 397 -0.87 -3.03 25.82
C LYS A 397 -1.42 -3.71 24.55
N ASN A 398 -2.39 -3.10 23.89
CA ASN A 398 -2.97 -3.63 22.67
C ASN A 398 -1.95 -3.64 21.51
N ALA A 399 -1.16 -2.60 21.36
CA ALA A 399 -0.12 -2.53 20.34
C ALA A 399 0.94 -3.62 20.53
N VAL A 400 1.37 -3.89 21.79
CA VAL A 400 2.28 -4.99 22.10
C VAL A 400 1.66 -6.35 21.78
N ALA A 401 0.38 -6.55 22.07
CA ALA A 401 -0.32 -7.79 21.73
C ALA A 401 -0.41 -8.03 20.21
N VAL A 402 -0.61 -6.96 19.43
CA VAL A 402 -0.59 -7.01 17.96
C VAL A 402 0.82 -7.33 17.45
N LYS A 403 1.86 -6.65 17.97
CA LYS A 403 3.27 -6.92 17.67
C LYS A 403 3.62 -8.40 17.80
N THR A 404 3.25 -9.01 18.94
CA THR A 404 3.53 -10.43 19.21
C THR A 404 2.95 -11.33 18.11
N LYS A 405 1.72 -11.07 17.69
CA LYS A 405 1.05 -11.89 16.64
C LYS A 405 1.68 -11.69 15.27
N ILE A 406 2.02 -10.46 14.88
CA ILE A 406 2.62 -10.17 13.58
C ILE A 406 4.05 -10.74 13.51
N ARG A 407 4.84 -10.60 14.57
CA ARG A 407 6.22 -11.12 14.61
C ARG A 407 6.32 -12.65 14.60
N ALA A 408 5.24 -13.34 14.92
CA ALA A 408 5.14 -14.79 14.81
C ALA A 408 4.91 -15.28 13.38
N THR A 409 4.84 -14.37 12.38
CA THR A 409 4.55 -14.68 10.99
C THR A 409 5.65 -14.21 10.06
N ASP A 410 5.79 -14.90 8.93
CA ASP A 410 6.67 -14.53 7.82
C ASP A 410 5.85 -14.46 6.53
N GLY A 411 5.45 -13.23 6.15
CA GLY A 411 4.62 -12.99 4.99
C GLY A 411 5.33 -13.26 3.66
N VAL A 412 6.64 -12.98 3.60
CA VAL A 412 7.45 -13.23 2.41
C VAL A 412 7.56 -14.72 2.16
N LYS A 413 8.03 -15.48 3.15
CA LYS A 413 8.14 -16.94 3.05
C LYS A 413 6.81 -17.58 2.66
N LYS A 414 5.72 -17.19 3.33
CA LYS A 414 4.39 -17.71 3.04
C LYS A 414 3.90 -17.37 1.64
N SER A 415 4.15 -16.16 1.15
CA SER A 415 3.80 -15.78 -0.22
C SER A 415 4.57 -16.61 -1.25
N VAL A 416 5.88 -16.77 -1.06
CA VAL A 416 6.73 -17.59 -1.93
C VAL A 416 6.23 -19.03 -1.98
N GLU A 417 5.90 -19.63 -0.83
CA GLU A 417 5.30 -20.97 -0.75
C GLU A 417 4.00 -21.08 -1.54
N LEU A 418 3.07 -20.12 -1.34
CA LEU A 418 1.78 -20.09 -2.03
C LEU A 418 1.95 -19.98 -3.54
N MET A 419 2.83 -19.07 -3.99
CA MET A 419 3.11 -18.83 -5.40
C MET A 419 3.69 -20.07 -6.07
N ASN A 420 4.73 -20.68 -5.48
CA ASN A 420 5.37 -21.86 -6.05
C ASN A 420 4.43 -23.08 -6.08
N ASN A 421 3.68 -23.32 -5.01
CA ASN A 421 2.68 -24.40 -4.97
C ASN A 421 1.59 -24.20 -6.02
N PHE A 422 1.13 -22.97 -6.23
CA PHE A 422 0.14 -22.64 -7.24
C PHE A 422 0.63 -23.01 -8.66
N VAL A 423 1.84 -22.60 -9.02
CA VAL A 423 2.41 -22.92 -10.35
C VAL A 423 2.66 -24.42 -10.52
N LEU A 424 3.19 -25.09 -9.50
CA LEU A 424 3.46 -26.53 -9.56
C LEU A 424 2.17 -27.35 -9.72
N ASN A 425 1.08 -26.96 -9.05
CA ASN A 425 -0.21 -27.64 -9.16
C ASN A 425 -0.92 -27.39 -10.49
N ASN A 426 -0.60 -26.31 -11.20
CA ASN A 426 -1.18 -25.97 -12.51
C ASN A 426 -0.31 -26.42 -13.70
N ARG A 427 0.84 -27.08 -13.47
CA ARG A 427 1.67 -27.70 -14.52
C ARG A 427 1.20 -29.10 -14.94
N ASN A 428 0.29 -29.70 -14.17
CA ASN A 428 -0.32 -31.01 -14.43
C ASN A 428 -1.69 -30.83 -15.09
#